data_a3df8e7c8c2777eca3753b32ae5c8649
#
_entry.id   a3df8e7c8c2777eca3753b32ae5c8649
#
_cell.length_a   1.000
_cell.length_b   1.000
_cell.length_c   1.000
_cell.angle_alpha   90.00
_cell.angle_beta   90.00
_cell.angle_gamma   90.00
#
_symmetry.space_group_name_H-M   'P 1'
#
loop_
_entity.id
_entity.type
_entity.pdbx_description
1 polymer ?
#
loop_
_entity_poly.entity_id
_entity_poly.type
_entity_poly.pdbx_seq_one_letter_code
_entity_poly.pdbx_strand_id
1 'polypeptide(L)'
;YVATRTRFDKVNKIDGNNHLILLCKNETGYKNLAKLVSAAFIEGFYSKPRVDKQLLEQYHEGLICLSACLAGEIPQAILSGDYERAKASALWYRDLFGEGNYYIELQDHGLEEDNIVLPQLIKLARETGIPMAATNDSHYLRKEDAKMQAILLCIQTGKTMQDADRMEFQTDEFYVKTTDEMYDLFAMVPDACANTQIIADQCNFDFEFGNTKIPYYKAPGGMDNQAFFEK
;
A
#
# COMPACT_ATOMS: atom_id res chain seq x y z
N TYR A 1 -1.94 6.28 0.67
CA TYR A 1 -2.71 6.49 -0.56
C TYR A 1 -1.92 7.36 -1.54
N VAL A 2 -2.14 7.19 -2.84
CA VAL A 2 -1.55 8.01 -3.90
C VAL A 2 -2.67 8.81 -4.57
N ALA A 3 -2.52 10.13 -4.66
CA ALA A 3 -3.48 11.00 -5.33
C ALA A 3 -3.54 10.67 -6.83
N THR A 4 -4.74 10.71 -7.42
CA THR A 4 -4.92 10.46 -8.85
C THR A 4 -4.27 11.51 -9.75
N ARG A 5 -4.07 12.73 -9.23
CA ARG A 5 -3.33 13.83 -9.86
C ARG A 5 -2.21 14.28 -8.92
N THR A 6 -2.30 15.46 -8.34
CA THR A 6 -1.35 15.92 -7.33
C THR A 6 -1.96 15.88 -5.93
N ARG A 7 -1.12 15.82 -4.89
CA ARG A 7 -1.56 15.86 -3.50
C ARG A 7 -2.29 17.14 -3.12
N PHE A 8 -2.13 18.19 -3.91
CA PHE A 8 -2.78 19.49 -3.69
C PHE A 8 -4.16 19.59 -4.34
N ASP A 9 -4.47 18.72 -5.31
CA ASP A 9 -5.77 18.70 -5.98
C ASP A 9 -6.83 18.10 -5.07
N LYS A 10 -7.94 18.86 -4.84
CA LYS A 10 -8.99 18.50 -3.87
C LYS A 10 -10.40 18.77 -4.44
N VAL A 11 -10.59 18.42 -5.71
CA VAL A 11 -11.88 18.63 -6.38
C VAL A 11 -12.77 17.40 -6.18
N ASN A 12 -13.93 17.58 -5.56
CA ASN A 12 -14.87 16.51 -5.27
C ASN A 12 -15.29 15.74 -6.54
N LYS A 13 -15.36 14.42 -6.46
CA LYS A 13 -15.68 13.47 -7.53
C LYS A 13 -14.67 13.44 -8.70
N ILE A 14 -13.63 14.26 -8.67
CA ILE A 14 -12.57 14.26 -9.69
C ILE A 14 -11.28 13.71 -9.07
N ASP A 15 -10.89 14.24 -7.91
CA ASP A 15 -9.67 13.84 -7.23
C ASP A 15 -9.96 12.73 -6.24
N GLY A 16 -9.44 11.57 -6.58
CA GLY A 16 -9.50 10.37 -5.76
C GLY A 16 -8.13 10.01 -5.19
N ASN A 17 -8.03 8.77 -4.81
CA ASN A 17 -6.78 8.16 -4.36
C ASN A 17 -6.74 6.69 -4.78
N ASN A 18 -5.54 6.18 -4.97
CA ASN A 18 -5.27 4.76 -5.20
C ASN A 18 -4.48 4.20 -4.01
N HIS A 19 -4.62 2.91 -3.78
CA HIS A 19 -3.78 2.20 -2.83
C HIS A 19 -2.39 1.95 -3.42
N LEU A 20 -1.39 1.94 -2.55
CA LEU A 20 -0.02 1.55 -2.86
C LEU A 20 0.59 0.95 -1.60
N ILE A 21 1.32 -0.15 -1.73
CA ILE A 21 2.04 -0.76 -0.62
C ILE A 21 3.51 -0.35 -0.70
N LEU A 22 4.06 0.09 0.42
CA LEU A 22 5.48 0.42 0.57
C LEU A 22 6.05 -0.33 1.78
N LEU A 23 7.15 -1.06 1.58
CA LEU A 23 7.86 -1.79 2.61
C LEU A 23 9.27 -1.20 2.77
N CYS A 24 9.72 -1.06 4.02
CA CYS A 24 11.05 -0.53 4.31
C CYS A 24 12.11 -1.64 4.21
N LYS A 25 13.12 -1.45 3.35
CA LYS A 25 14.28 -2.34 3.27
C LYS A 25 15.29 -2.09 4.39
N ASN A 26 15.44 -0.84 4.81
CA ASN A 26 16.48 -0.39 5.72
C ASN A 26 16.08 0.94 6.39
N GLU A 27 16.99 1.51 7.19
CA GLU A 27 16.77 2.79 7.89
C GLU A 27 16.48 3.96 6.94
N THR A 28 17.12 4.00 5.76
CA THR A 28 16.84 5.04 4.74
C THR A 28 15.39 4.96 4.27
N GLY A 29 14.92 3.75 3.95
CA GLY A 29 13.52 3.51 3.57
C GLY A 29 12.55 3.92 4.68
N TYR A 30 12.83 3.58 5.92
CA TYR A 30 12.00 3.99 7.06
C TYR A 30 11.91 5.53 7.20
N LYS A 31 13.06 6.22 7.11
CA LYS A 31 13.10 7.69 7.16
C LYS A 31 12.35 8.32 5.99
N ASN A 32 12.47 7.78 4.81
CA ASN A 32 11.76 8.25 3.62
C ASN A 32 10.26 7.96 3.72
N LEU A 33 9.86 6.78 4.19
CA LEU A 33 8.45 6.48 4.45
C LEU A 33 7.84 7.45 5.48
N ALA A 34 8.55 7.77 6.56
CA ALA A 34 8.11 8.75 7.55
C ALA A 34 7.88 10.14 6.93
N LYS A 35 8.75 10.59 6.02
CA LYS A 35 8.56 11.86 5.29
C LYS A 35 7.35 11.80 4.36
N LEU A 36 7.18 10.71 3.60
CA LEU A 36 6.02 10.49 2.73
C LEU A 36 4.72 10.57 3.53
N VAL A 37 4.63 9.83 4.64
CA VAL A 37 3.44 9.81 5.49
C VAL A 37 3.18 11.19 6.10
N SER A 38 4.21 11.88 6.58
CA SER A 38 4.09 13.24 7.14
C SER A 38 3.56 14.21 6.10
N ALA A 39 4.14 14.24 4.90
CA ALA A 39 3.68 15.09 3.81
C ALA A 39 2.23 14.74 3.38
N ALA A 40 1.87 13.46 3.38
CA ALA A 40 0.52 13.02 3.07
C ALA A 40 -0.53 13.60 4.03
N PHE A 41 -0.21 13.68 5.32
CA PHE A 41 -1.10 14.28 6.33
C PHE A 41 -1.10 15.80 6.28
N ILE A 42 0.07 16.44 6.12
CA ILE A 42 0.21 17.90 6.20
C ILE A 42 -0.27 18.59 4.91
N GLU A 43 0.12 18.07 3.75
CA GLU A 43 -0.14 18.70 2.45
C GLU A 43 -1.28 18.00 1.68
N GLY A 44 -1.27 16.67 1.68
CA GLY A 44 -2.06 15.83 0.79
C GLY A 44 -3.41 15.37 1.35
N PHE A 45 -3.77 15.76 2.57
CA PHE A 45 -4.99 15.27 3.20
C PHE A 45 -6.24 15.75 2.46
N TYR A 46 -6.99 14.79 1.91
CA TYR A 46 -8.32 14.98 1.33
C TYR A 46 -9.10 13.67 1.48
N SER A 47 -9.96 13.60 2.49
CA SER A 47 -10.62 12.39 3.01
C SER A 47 -9.63 11.33 3.52
N LYS A 48 -8.51 11.16 2.86
CA LYS A 48 -7.40 10.27 3.21
C LYS A 48 -6.07 11.02 3.08
N PRO A 49 -5.02 10.63 3.83
CA PRO A 49 -3.68 11.17 3.63
C PRO A 49 -3.12 10.64 2.30
N ARG A 50 -2.71 11.54 1.40
CA ARG A 50 -2.29 11.17 0.03
C ARG A 50 -0.90 11.73 -0.27
N VAL A 51 -0.04 10.88 -0.79
CA VAL A 51 1.17 11.29 -1.51
C VAL A 51 0.84 11.44 -3.00
N ASP A 52 1.79 11.93 -3.78
CA ASP A 52 1.74 11.91 -5.23
C ASP A 52 3.07 11.39 -5.83
N LYS A 53 3.11 11.25 -7.15
CA LYS A 53 4.29 10.76 -7.86
C LYS A 53 5.52 11.64 -7.61
N GLN A 54 5.36 12.95 -7.47
CA GLN A 54 6.46 13.88 -7.16
C GLN A 54 7.13 13.58 -5.81
N LEU A 55 6.35 13.27 -4.77
CA LEU A 55 6.90 12.86 -3.47
C LEU A 55 7.56 11.49 -3.54
N LEU A 56 6.99 10.54 -4.29
CA LEU A 56 7.59 9.23 -4.49
C LEU A 56 8.95 9.35 -5.19
N GLU A 57 9.08 10.19 -6.22
CA GLU A 57 10.36 10.48 -6.88
C GLU A 57 11.44 10.99 -5.90
N GLN A 58 11.05 11.78 -4.91
CA GLN A 58 11.99 12.33 -3.92
C GLN A 58 12.38 11.33 -2.82
N TYR A 59 11.49 10.40 -2.46
CA TYR A 59 11.62 9.60 -1.24
C TYR A 59 11.42 8.09 -1.44
N HIS A 60 11.67 7.55 -2.65
CA HIS A 60 11.54 6.11 -2.95
C HIS A 60 12.71 5.26 -2.46
N GLU A 61 13.88 5.86 -2.23
CA GLU A 61 15.09 5.12 -1.87
C GLU A 61 14.91 4.30 -0.59
N GLY A 62 15.36 3.04 -0.61
CA GLY A 62 15.26 2.11 0.50
C GLY A 62 13.87 1.51 0.71
N LEU A 63 12.96 1.69 -0.25
CA LEU A 63 11.61 1.13 -0.23
C LEU A 63 11.43 0.04 -1.29
N ILE A 64 10.60 -0.94 -0.98
CA ILE A 64 9.99 -1.87 -1.93
C ILE A 64 8.53 -1.43 -2.12
N CYS A 65 8.06 -1.49 -3.35
CA CYS A 65 6.71 -1.08 -3.73
C CYS A 65 5.93 -2.25 -4.34
N LEU A 66 4.65 -2.41 -3.96
CA LEU A 66 3.72 -3.35 -4.59
C LEU A 66 2.50 -2.59 -5.11
N SER A 67 1.89 -3.11 -6.18
CA SER A 67 0.79 -2.45 -6.90
C SER A 67 -0.54 -2.40 -6.13
N ALA A 68 -0.61 -3.01 -4.96
CA ALA A 68 -1.77 -3.08 -4.07
C ALA A 68 -2.98 -3.87 -4.63
N CYS A 69 -4.11 -3.78 -3.94
CA CYS A 69 -5.36 -4.49 -4.23
C CYS A 69 -6.14 -3.86 -5.40
N LEU A 70 -7.40 -4.27 -5.60
CA LEU A 70 -8.29 -3.70 -6.64
C LEU A 70 -8.39 -2.17 -6.60
N ALA A 71 -8.14 -1.53 -5.46
CA ALA A 71 -8.10 -0.07 -5.33
C ALA A 71 -6.75 0.56 -5.76
N GLY A 72 -5.78 -0.21 -6.23
CA GLY A 72 -4.52 0.27 -6.78
C GLY A 72 -4.67 0.94 -8.15
N GLU A 73 -3.71 1.79 -8.53
CA GLU A 73 -3.73 2.54 -9.80
C GLU A 73 -3.80 1.61 -11.02
N ILE A 74 -3.05 0.50 -11.00
CA ILE A 74 -2.96 -0.45 -12.11
C ILE A 74 -4.25 -1.29 -12.23
N PRO A 75 -4.76 -1.94 -11.17
CA PRO A 75 -6.03 -2.64 -11.23
C PRO A 75 -7.19 -1.72 -11.65
N GLN A 76 -7.25 -0.49 -11.16
CA GLN A 76 -8.28 0.47 -11.56
C GLN A 76 -8.19 0.86 -13.04
N ALA A 77 -7.00 0.98 -13.60
CA ALA A 77 -6.83 1.21 -15.03
C ALA A 77 -7.34 0.01 -15.85
N ILE A 78 -7.04 -1.21 -15.42
CA ILE A 78 -7.53 -2.44 -16.06
C ILE A 78 -9.06 -2.50 -16.00
N LEU A 79 -9.68 -2.29 -14.84
CA LEU A 79 -11.13 -2.31 -14.67
C LEU A 79 -11.85 -1.24 -15.53
N SER A 80 -11.19 -0.10 -15.77
CA SER A 80 -11.70 0.92 -16.69
C SER A 80 -11.48 0.60 -18.17
N GLY A 81 -10.88 -0.54 -18.50
CA GLY A 81 -10.58 -0.96 -19.88
C GLY A 81 -9.35 -0.29 -20.50
N ASP A 82 -8.54 0.40 -19.70
CA ASP A 82 -7.35 1.14 -20.15
C ASP A 82 -6.06 0.39 -19.83
N TYR A 83 -5.82 -0.70 -20.55
CA TYR A 83 -4.63 -1.54 -20.36
C TYR A 83 -3.32 -0.79 -20.62
N GLU A 84 -3.29 0.12 -21.61
CA GLU A 84 -2.08 0.87 -21.93
C GLU A 84 -1.70 1.85 -20.81
N ARG A 85 -2.68 2.47 -20.17
CA ARG A 85 -2.44 3.26 -18.96
C ARG A 85 -1.94 2.40 -17.80
N ALA A 86 -2.52 1.21 -17.60
CA ALA A 86 -2.03 0.27 -16.58
C ALA A 86 -0.56 -0.08 -16.81
N LYS A 87 -0.20 -0.38 -18.06
CA LYS A 87 1.17 -0.71 -18.47
C LYS A 87 2.14 0.46 -18.30
N ALA A 88 1.73 1.65 -18.70
CA ALA A 88 2.54 2.86 -18.54
C ALA A 88 2.80 3.17 -17.04
N SER A 89 1.78 3.03 -16.19
CA SER A 89 1.92 3.21 -14.74
C SER A 89 2.85 2.16 -14.14
N ALA A 90 2.71 0.88 -14.51
CA ALA A 90 3.58 -0.19 -14.02
C ALA A 90 5.05 0.04 -14.40
N LEU A 91 5.31 0.46 -15.63
CA LEU A 91 6.66 0.79 -16.10
C LEU A 91 7.23 1.99 -15.34
N TRP A 92 6.42 3.02 -15.08
CA TRP A 92 6.85 4.17 -14.29
C TRP A 92 7.27 3.75 -12.87
N TYR A 93 6.48 2.91 -12.19
CA TYR A 93 6.84 2.41 -10.86
C TYR A 93 8.10 1.54 -10.90
N ARG A 94 8.22 0.64 -11.88
CA ARG A 94 9.43 -0.18 -12.08
C ARG A 94 10.68 0.68 -12.24
N ASP A 95 10.61 1.70 -13.10
CA ASP A 95 11.74 2.56 -13.40
C ASP A 95 12.12 3.46 -12.22
N LEU A 96 11.14 3.87 -11.40
CA LEU A 96 11.37 4.65 -10.20
C LEU A 96 12.03 3.83 -9.08
N PHE A 97 11.45 2.67 -8.73
CA PHE A 97 11.94 1.86 -7.61
C PHE A 97 13.14 1.00 -7.99
N GLY A 98 13.33 0.74 -9.27
CA GLY A 98 14.40 -0.10 -9.80
C GLY A 98 14.14 -1.59 -9.70
N GLU A 99 15.00 -2.38 -10.35
CA GLU A 99 14.90 -3.83 -10.42
C GLU A 99 14.89 -4.48 -9.02
N GLY A 100 13.99 -5.43 -8.82
CA GLY A 100 13.83 -6.15 -7.55
C GLY A 100 13.19 -5.34 -6.41
N ASN A 101 12.74 -4.11 -6.66
CA ASN A 101 12.07 -3.27 -5.66
C ASN A 101 10.63 -2.88 -6.05
N TYR A 102 10.13 -3.34 -7.18
CA TYR A 102 8.74 -3.16 -7.57
C TYR A 102 8.13 -4.49 -8.02
N TYR A 103 6.92 -4.78 -7.52
CA TYR A 103 6.20 -6.03 -7.80
C TYR A 103 4.77 -5.74 -8.21
N ILE A 104 4.29 -6.47 -9.22
CA ILE A 104 2.85 -6.56 -9.49
C ILE A 104 2.24 -7.48 -8.43
N GLU A 105 1.35 -6.92 -7.62
CA GLU A 105 0.65 -7.64 -6.57
C GLU A 105 -0.54 -8.41 -7.15
N LEU A 106 -0.62 -9.70 -6.84
CA LEU A 106 -1.70 -10.57 -7.27
C LEU A 106 -2.54 -10.95 -6.06
N GLN A 107 -3.85 -10.78 -6.18
CA GLN A 107 -4.83 -11.17 -5.17
C GLN A 107 -5.99 -11.90 -5.84
N ASP A 108 -6.57 -12.88 -5.16
CA ASP A 108 -7.76 -13.59 -5.59
C ASP A 108 -8.64 -13.90 -4.37
N HIS A 109 -9.78 -13.24 -4.30
CA HIS A 109 -10.78 -13.43 -3.25
C HIS A 109 -12.07 -14.00 -3.79
N GLY A 110 -12.07 -14.43 -5.07
CA GLY A 110 -13.25 -14.94 -5.76
C GLY A 110 -14.26 -13.86 -6.14
N LEU A 111 -13.84 -12.59 -6.24
CA LEU A 111 -14.67 -11.49 -6.72
C LEU A 111 -14.80 -11.52 -8.25
N GLU A 112 -15.88 -10.94 -8.78
CA GLU A 112 -16.04 -10.81 -10.24
C GLU A 112 -14.92 -9.97 -10.86
N GLU A 113 -14.47 -8.93 -10.16
CA GLU A 113 -13.37 -8.07 -10.56
C GLU A 113 -12.04 -8.83 -10.61
N ASP A 114 -11.81 -9.80 -9.72
CA ASP A 114 -10.59 -10.61 -9.72
C ASP A 114 -10.48 -11.41 -11.03
N ASN A 115 -11.60 -11.95 -11.55
CA ASN A 115 -11.63 -12.67 -12.82
C ASN A 115 -11.22 -11.80 -14.03
N ILE A 116 -11.40 -10.49 -13.94
CA ILE A 116 -10.99 -9.52 -14.96
C ILE A 116 -9.54 -9.10 -14.76
N VAL A 117 -9.18 -8.74 -13.54
CA VAL A 117 -7.92 -8.08 -13.20
C VAL A 117 -6.76 -9.07 -13.17
N LEU A 118 -6.91 -10.21 -12.50
CA LEU A 118 -5.81 -11.16 -12.27
C LEU A 118 -5.14 -11.64 -13.57
N PRO A 119 -5.88 -12.10 -14.62
CA PRO A 119 -5.26 -12.50 -15.88
C PRO A 119 -4.52 -11.35 -16.59
N GLN A 120 -5.03 -10.13 -16.46
CA GLN A 120 -4.41 -8.95 -17.08
C GLN A 120 -3.15 -8.52 -16.33
N LEU A 121 -3.11 -8.63 -14.99
CA LEU A 121 -1.92 -8.37 -14.19
C LEU A 121 -0.81 -9.38 -14.50
N ILE A 122 -1.14 -10.67 -14.61
CA ILE A 122 -0.19 -11.72 -14.99
C ILE A 122 0.37 -11.45 -16.40
N LYS A 123 -0.49 -11.10 -17.36
CA LYS A 123 -0.08 -10.71 -18.71
C LYS A 123 0.86 -9.51 -18.68
N LEU A 124 0.49 -8.46 -17.96
CA LEU A 124 1.26 -7.24 -17.82
C LEU A 124 2.64 -7.52 -17.20
N ALA A 125 2.70 -8.30 -16.13
CA ALA A 125 3.94 -8.70 -15.48
C ALA A 125 4.87 -9.44 -16.45
N ARG A 126 4.34 -10.39 -17.23
CA ARG A 126 5.11 -11.13 -18.24
C ARG A 126 5.59 -10.24 -19.38
N GLU A 127 4.76 -9.33 -19.89
CA GLU A 127 5.14 -8.39 -20.96
C GLU A 127 6.20 -7.38 -20.53
N THR A 128 6.20 -6.96 -19.28
CA THR A 128 7.10 -5.91 -18.75
C THR A 128 8.32 -6.46 -18.03
N GLY A 129 8.35 -7.77 -17.74
CA GLY A 129 9.40 -8.41 -16.95
C GLY A 129 9.35 -8.02 -15.46
N ILE A 130 8.27 -7.40 -15.00
CA ILE A 130 8.11 -7.04 -13.58
C ILE A 130 7.75 -8.30 -12.78
N PRO A 131 8.47 -8.60 -11.67
CA PRO A 131 8.14 -9.75 -10.84
C PRO A 131 6.75 -9.58 -10.17
N MET A 132 6.12 -10.71 -9.86
CA MET A 132 4.81 -10.76 -9.20
C MET A 132 4.98 -11.14 -7.73
N ALA A 133 4.05 -10.68 -6.87
CA ALA A 133 3.94 -11.11 -5.48
C ALA A 133 2.49 -11.47 -5.16
N ALA A 134 2.26 -12.69 -4.66
CA ALA A 134 0.93 -13.15 -4.27
C ALA A 134 0.64 -12.76 -2.82
N THR A 135 -0.44 -12.00 -2.59
CA THR A 135 -0.90 -11.60 -1.26
C THR A 135 -2.38 -11.89 -1.10
N ASN A 136 -2.93 -11.70 0.10
CA ASN A 136 -4.33 -12.00 0.35
C ASN A 136 -5.12 -10.84 0.98
N ASP A 137 -4.57 -9.65 1.09
CA ASP A 137 -5.26 -8.49 1.70
C ASP A 137 -6.04 -8.86 2.97
N SER A 138 -5.39 -9.60 3.87
CA SER A 138 -6.03 -10.26 5.01
C SER A 138 -6.62 -9.24 5.99
N HIS A 139 -7.90 -9.38 6.32
CA HIS A 139 -8.64 -8.50 7.22
C HIS A 139 -9.03 -9.18 8.52
N TYR A 140 -8.91 -10.49 8.59
CA TYR A 140 -9.18 -11.30 9.78
C TYR A 140 -8.33 -12.58 9.76
N LEU A 141 -8.22 -13.24 10.92
CA LEU A 141 -7.27 -14.33 11.10
C LEU A 141 -7.74 -15.65 10.47
N ARG A 142 -8.99 -16.03 10.72
CA ARG A 142 -9.56 -17.30 10.28
C ARG A 142 -10.79 -17.08 9.41
N LYS A 143 -11.08 -18.00 8.51
CA LYS A 143 -12.23 -17.91 7.62
C LYS A 143 -13.56 -17.70 8.34
N GLU A 144 -13.77 -18.39 9.45
CA GLU A 144 -14.96 -18.24 10.30
C GLU A 144 -15.11 -16.85 10.97
N ASP A 145 -14.01 -16.07 11.03
CA ASP A 145 -14.01 -14.73 11.62
C ASP A 145 -14.66 -13.67 10.69
N ALA A 146 -14.99 -14.03 9.45
CA ALA A 146 -15.66 -13.12 8.49
C ALA A 146 -16.91 -12.45 9.08
N LYS A 147 -17.71 -13.21 9.86
CA LYS A 147 -18.90 -12.67 10.54
C LYS A 147 -18.54 -11.65 11.61
N MET A 148 -17.47 -11.87 12.36
CA MET A 148 -16.99 -10.91 13.37
C MET A 148 -16.48 -9.64 12.71
N GLN A 149 -15.78 -9.77 11.59
CA GLN A 149 -15.33 -8.62 10.79
C GLN A 149 -16.52 -7.79 10.29
N ALA A 150 -17.60 -8.41 9.81
CA ALA A 150 -18.80 -7.69 9.40
C ALA A 150 -19.40 -6.86 10.56
N ILE A 151 -19.41 -7.39 11.78
CA ILE A 151 -19.86 -6.65 12.98
C ILE A 151 -18.92 -5.47 13.28
N LEU A 152 -17.59 -5.66 13.20
CA LEU A 152 -16.62 -4.60 13.41
C LEU A 152 -16.76 -3.47 12.40
N LEU A 153 -17.02 -3.80 11.12
CA LEU A 153 -17.30 -2.80 10.08
C LEU A 153 -18.58 -2.01 10.39
N CYS A 154 -19.64 -2.65 10.89
CA CYS A 154 -20.85 -1.96 11.35
C CYS A 154 -20.55 -0.96 12.48
N ILE A 155 -19.76 -1.36 13.47
CA ILE A 155 -19.33 -0.47 14.57
C ILE A 155 -18.53 0.72 14.03
N GLN A 156 -17.55 0.46 13.15
CA GLN A 156 -16.70 1.49 12.56
C GLN A 156 -17.48 2.51 11.73
N THR A 157 -18.52 2.07 11.01
CA THR A 157 -19.29 2.92 10.09
C THR A 157 -20.57 3.47 10.70
N GLY A 158 -20.87 3.14 11.97
CA GLY A 158 -22.10 3.57 12.66
C GLY A 158 -23.36 2.91 12.08
N LYS A 159 -23.24 1.70 11.56
CA LYS A 159 -24.31 0.89 10.98
C LYS A 159 -24.65 -0.31 11.84
N THR A 160 -25.74 -0.99 11.51
CA THR A 160 -26.18 -2.25 12.11
C THR A 160 -26.13 -3.38 11.07
N MET A 161 -26.20 -4.63 11.52
CA MET A 161 -26.25 -5.80 10.63
C MET A 161 -27.53 -5.88 9.78
N GLN A 162 -28.56 -5.09 10.11
CA GLN A 162 -29.82 -5.02 9.37
C GLN A 162 -29.83 -3.93 8.30
N ASP A 163 -28.86 -3.01 8.32
CA ASP A 163 -28.78 -1.93 7.32
C ASP A 163 -28.35 -2.50 5.96
N ALA A 164 -29.17 -2.25 4.91
CA ALA A 164 -28.91 -2.77 3.58
C ALA A 164 -27.68 -2.10 2.90
N ASP A 165 -27.32 -0.90 3.35
CA ASP A 165 -26.21 -0.09 2.84
C ASP A 165 -24.95 -0.18 3.74
N ARG A 166 -24.87 -1.21 4.60
CA ARG A 166 -23.69 -1.46 5.42
C ARG A 166 -22.51 -1.86 4.54
N MET A 167 -21.31 -1.51 4.97
CA MET A 167 -20.09 -2.01 4.37
C MET A 167 -19.90 -3.49 4.73
N GLU A 168 -19.70 -4.34 3.72
CA GLU A 168 -19.39 -5.75 3.92
C GLU A 168 -18.44 -6.28 2.83
N PHE A 169 -17.70 -7.32 3.16
CA PHE A 169 -16.95 -8.09 2.17
C PHE A 169 -17.91 -9.04 1.44
N GLN A 170 -17.77 -9.15 0.12
CA GLN A 170 -18.64 -9.99 -0.69
C GLN A 170 -18.31 -11.49 -0.55
N THR A 171 -17.11 -11.82 -0.06
CA THR A 171 -16.64 -13.20 0.16
C THR A 171 -16.00 -13.32 1.55
N ASP A 172 -15.78 -14.53 2.00
CA ASP A 172 -15.08 -14.84 3.26
C ASP A 172 -13.60 -15.21 3.06
N GLU A 173 -13.03 -14.82 1.91
CA GLU A 173 -11.67 -15.19 1.51
C GLU A 173 -10.56 -14.25 2.00
N PHE A 174 -10.89 -13.23 2.80
CA PHE A 174 -9.93 -12.24 3.31
C PHE A 174 -9.26 -12.65 4.64
N TYR A 175 -9.08 -13.95 4.87
CA TYR A 175 -8.40 -14.49 6.05
C TYR A 175 -6.91 -14.74 5.79
N VAL A 176 -6.15 -15.00 6.85
CA VAL A 176 -4.73 -15.38 6.73
C VAL A 176 -4.66 -16.82 6.24
N LYS A 177 -4.48 -17.00 4.94
CA LYS A 177 -4.32 -18.31 4.30
C LYS A 177 -2.97 -18.94 4.67
N THR A 178 -2.95 -20.25 4.74
CA THR A 178 -1.71 -21.03 4.89
C THR A 178 -0.85 -20.95 3.62
N THR A 179 0.43 -21.31 3.75
CA THR A 179 1.33 -21.38 2.60
C THR A 179 0.80 -22.29 1.51
N ASP A 180 0.28 -23.47 1.87
CA ASP A 180 -0.25 -24.44 0.91
C ASP A 180 -1.48 -23.88 0.18
N GLU A 181 -2.42 -23.27 0.90
CA GLU A 181 -3.59 -22.60 0.29
C GLU A 181 -3.17 -21.50 -0.70
N MET A 182 -2.15 -20.71 -0.38
CA MET A 182 -1.64 -19.67 -1.29
C MET A 182 -0.99 -20.28 -2.53
N TYR A 183 -0.19 -21.34 -2.39
CA TYR A 183 0.41 -22.03 -3.54
C TYR A 183 -0.63 -22.74 -4.42
N ASP A 184 -1.69 -23.29 -3.83
CA ASP A 184 -2.81 -23.88 -4.59
C ASP A 184 -3.57 -22.79 -5.35
N LEU A 185 -3.88 -21.66 -4.71
CA LEU A 185 -4.59 -20.52 -5.31
C LEU A 185 -3.83 -19.92 -6.49
N PHE A 186 -2.50 -19.80 -6.37
CA PHE A 186 -1.63 -19.21 -7.38
C PHE A 186 -0.78 -20.26 -8.13
N ALA A 187 -1.29 -21.49 -8.28
CA ALA A 187 -0.57 -22.59 -8.93
C ALA A 187 -0.12 -22.26 -10.38
N MET A 188 -0.81 -21.33 -11.06
CA MET A 188 -0.45 -20.87 -12.40
C MET A 188 0.75 -19.91 -12.42
N VAL A 189 1.17 -19.37 -11.27
CA VAL A 189 2.29 -18.44 -11.10
C VAL A 189 2.98 -18.65 -9.74
N PRO A 190 3.53 -19.84 -9.45
CA PRO A 190 4.07 -20.19 -8.13
C PRO A 190 5.22 -19.27 -7.70
N ASP A 191 5.93 -18.67 -8.65
CA ASP A 191 6.98 -17.70 -8.37
C ASP A 191 6.44 -16.46 -7.62
N ALA A 192 5.16 -16.11 -7.80
CA ALA A 192 4.55 -15.01 -7.09
C ALA A 192 4.47 -15.25 -5.57
N CYS A 193 4.25 -16.51 -5.15
CA CYS A 193 4.32 -16.90 -3.74
C CYS A 193 5.78 -16.91 -3.25
N ALA A 194 6.70 -17.48 -4.01
CA ALA A 194 8.12 -17.53 -3.65
C ALA A 194 8.73 -16.11 -3.49
N ASN A 195 8.33 -15.16 -4.32
CA ASN A 195 8.79 -13.78 -4.27
C ASN A 195 8.43 -13.07 -2.95
N THR A 196 7.40 -13.50 -2.22
CA THR A 196 7.08 -12.93 -0.90
C THR A 196 8.19 -13.17 0.11
N GLN A 197 8.86 -14.34 0.05
CA GLN A 197 10.02 -14.62 0.87
C GLN A 197 11.23 -13.76 0.45
N ILE A 198 11.45 -13.58 -0.85
CA ILE A 198 12.52 -12.69 -1.36
C ILE A 198 12.31 -11.25 -0.87
N ILE A 199 11.07 -10.77 -0.88
CA ILE A 199 10.72 -9.43 -0.35
C ILE A 199 11.01 -9.36 1.15
N ALA A 200 10.58 -10.38 1.92
CA ALA A 200 10.83 -10.43 3.36
C ALA A 200 12.33 -10.42 3.70
N ASP A 201 13.12 -11.19 2.98
CA ASP A 201 14.58 -11.28 3.17
C ASP A 201 15.30 -9.96 2.85
N GLN A 202 14.71 -9.10 2.01
CA GLN A 202 15.22 -7.77 1.72
C GLN A 202 14.90 -6.73 2.80
N CYS A 203 13.91 -6.98 3.65
CA CYS A 203 13.46 -6.04 4.69
C CYS A 203 14.31 -6.24 5.96
N ASN A 204 15.40 -5.49 6.08
CA ASN A 204 16.36 -5.58 7.17
C ASN A 204 16.44 -4.25 7.93
N PHE A 205 15.39 -3.95 8.71
CA PHE A 205 15.30 -2.77 9.55
C PHE A 205 14.73 -3.13 10.93
N ASP A 206 15.48 -2.78 11.96
CA ASP A 206 15.09 -2.95 13.35
C ASP A 206 15.02 -1.60 14.08
N PHE A 207 14.08 -1.47 15.02
CA PHE A 207 13.99 -0.31 15.88
C PHE A 207 14.95 -0.45 17.07
N GLU A 208 15.75 0.60 17.30
CA GLU A 208 16.58 0.70 18.49
C GLU A 208 15.70 1.15 19.68
N PHE A 209 15.27 0.20 20.50
CA PHE A 209 14.49 0.49 21.71
C PHE A 209 15.39 0.95 22.86
N GLY A 210 14.84 1.74 23.79
CA GLY A 210 15.56 2.25 24.98
C GLY A 210 16.44 3.48 24.71
N ASN A 211 16.58 3.91 23.47
CA ASN A 211 17.27 5.14 23.11
C ASN A 211 16.26 6.28 22.89
N THR A 212 16.01 7.05 23.93
CA THR A 212 15.06 8.17 23.87
C THR A 212 15.67 9.31 23.07
N LYS A 213 15.13 9.56 21.87
CA LYS A 213 15.53 10.68 21.00
C LYS A 213 14.67 11.90 21.34
N ILE A 214 15.19 12.78 22.20
CA ILE A 214 14.55 14.07 22.50
C ILE A 214 14.99 15.07 21.42
N PRO A 215 14.06 15.82 20.78
CA PRO A 215 14.43 16.86 19.83
C PRO A 215 15.34 17.89 20.48
N TYR A 216 16.47 18.19 19.83
CA TYR A 216 17.37 19.24 20.30
C TYR A 216 16.76 20.61 19.97
N TYR A 217 16.53 21.41 21.01
CA TYR A 217 16.11 22.79 20.86
C TYR A 217 17.33 23.73 20.98
N LYS A 218 17.49 24.64 20.03
CA LYS A 218 18.51 25.67 20.05
C LYS A 218 17.83 27.04 20.23
N ALA A 219 18.12 27.71 21.35
CA ALA A 219 17.55 29.02 21.63
C ALA A 219 17.92 30.06 20.55
N PRO A 220 16.99 30.96 20.17
CA PRO A 220 17.26 32.03 19.23
C PRO A 220 18.40 32.96 19.68
N GLY A 221 19.15 33.50 18.71
CA GLY A 221 20.20 34.47 18.99
C GLY A 221 21.45 33.89 19.68
N GLY A 222 21.60 32.57 19.74
CA GLY A 222 22.73 31.92 20.40
C GLY A 222 22.69 32.00 21.94
N MET A 223 21.54 32.32 22.51
CA MET A 223 21.32 32.30 23.95
C MET A 223 21.41 30.86 24.49
N ASP A 224 21.87 30.75 25.74
CA ASP A 224 21.82 29.48 26.47
C ASP A 224 20.36 29.02 26.64
N ASN A 225 20.09 27.73 26.47
CA ASN A 225 18.72 27.19 26.51
C ASN A 225 18.06 27.41 27.88
N GLN A 226 18.83 27.31 28.99
CA GLN A 226 18.32 27.54 30.33
C GLN A 226 17.94 29.00 30.52
N ALA A 227 18.83 29.94 30.14
CA ALA A 227 18.56 31.37 30.23
C ALA A 227 17.40 31.82 29.33
N PHE A 228 17.19 31.14 28.19
CA PHE A 228 16.02 31.38 27.32
C PHE A 228 14.73 30.88 27.95
N PHE A 229 14.78 29.73 28.62
CA PHE A 229 13.60 29.14 29.30
C PHE A 229 13.14 30.00 30.51
N GLU A 230 14.08 30.61 31.21
CA GLU A 230 13.79 31.49 32.39
C GLU A 230 13.29 32.89 32.03
N LYS A 231 13.31 33.27 30.73
CA LYS A 231 12.91 34.59 30.21
C LYS A 231 11.45 34.59 29.77
#